data_d7651b3cab58982df78d9a15e57547c9
#
_entry.id   d7651b3cab58982df78d9a15e57547c9
#
_cell.length_a   1.000
_cell.length_b   1.000
_cell.length_c   1.000
_cell.angle_alpha   90.00
_cell.angle_beta   90.00
_cell.angle_gamma   90.00
#
_symmetry.space_group_name_H-M   'P 1'
#
loop_
_entity.id
_entity.type
_entity.pdbx_description
1 polymer ?
#
loop_
_entity_poly.entity_id
_entity_poly.type
_entity_poly.pdbx_seq_one_letter_code
_entity_poly.pdbx_strand_id
1 'polypeptide(L)'
;MASGKIWTVRDRYGNDIYLSAERWRHVIDPDNHPEMMPYLDAVAATVQQGRRRQDVYDPNSYQYYHPFLDLPDKNSHVVVCVRFRWSIAADGSMNEEKFVTTAYFQVF
;
A
#
# COMPACT_ATOMS: atom_id res chain seq x y z
N MET A 1 -0.28 -18.68 13.68
CA MET A 1 -0.27 -17.32 14.19
C MET A 1 -0.42 -16.32 13.05
N ALA A 2 -1.31 -15.39 13.19
CA ALA A 2 -1.50 -14.36 12.18
C ALA A 2 -0.25 -13.48 12.06
N SER A 3 0.05 -13.06 10.86
CA SER A 3 1.12 -12.11 10.61
C SER A 3 0.78 -10.78 11.26
N GLY A 4 1.74 -10.20 11.96
CA GLY A 4 1.58 -8.89 12.53
C GLY A 4 1.61 -7.80 11.45
N LYS A 5 1.19 -6.60 11.83
CA LYS A 5 1.35 -5.42 11.01
C LYS A 5 2.79 -4.93 11.12
N ILE A 6 3.41 -4.63 9.97
CA ILE A 6 4.72 -3.98 9.96
C ILE A 6 4.57 -2.55 10.44
N TRP A 7 3.57 -1.84 9.89
CA TRP A 7 3.25 -0.49 10.31
C TRP A 7 1.80 -0.15 9.97
N THR A 8 1.30 0.86 10.68
CA THR A 8 0.07 1.57 10.34
C THR A 8 0.43 3.04 10.23
N VAL A 9 0.09 3.64 9.10
CA VAL A 9 0.37 5.06 8.85
C VAL A 9 -0.92 5.77 8.45
N ARG A 10 -0.97 7.07 8.73
CA ARG A 10 -2.10 7.89 8.35
C ARG A 10 -1.80 8.62 7.04
N ASP A 11 -2.71 8.51 6.07
CA ASP A 11 -2.59 9.23 4.82
C ASP A 11 -3.05 10.70 4.99
N ARG A 12 -2.87 11.50 3.93
CA ARG A 12 -3.28 12.91 3.96
C ARG A 12 -4.80 13.10 3.93
N TYR A 13 -5.54 12.03 3.69
CA TYR A 13 -7.01 12.05 3.57
C TYR A 13 -7.71 11.58 4.85
N GLY A 14 -6.95 11.34 5.91
CA GLY A 14 -7.51 10.96 7.20
C GLY A 14 -7.74 9.46 7.39
N ASN A 15 -7.08 8.62 6.62
CA ASN A 15 -7.23 7.17 6.70
C ASN A 15 -6.02 6.53 7.36
N ASP A 16 -6.27 5.58 8.25
CA ASP A 16 -5.22 4.74 8.83
C ASP A 16 -5.07 3.49 7.97
N ILE A 17 -3.90 3.32 7.38
CA ILE A 17 -3.61 2.27 6.41
C ILE A 17 -2.47 1.42 6.96
N TYR A 18 -2.63 0.09 6.91
CA TYR A 18 -1.61 -0.80 7.43
C TYR A 18 -1.01 -1.67 6.34
N LEU A 19 0.20 -2.14 6.61
CA LEU A 19 0.91 -3.14 5.84
C LEU A 19 1.19 -4.33 6.75
N SER A 20 0.71 -5.51 6.38
CA SER A 20 1.00 -6.72 7.13
C SER A 20 2.33 -7.33 6.68
N ALA A 21 2.98 -8.06 7.59
CA ALA A 21 4.21 -8.78 7.26
C ALA A 21 3.98 -9.82 6.15
N GLU A 22 2.84 -10.49 6.20
CA GLU A 22 2.47 -11.46 5.16
C GLU A 22 2.35 -10.79 3.79
N ARG A 23 1.69 -9.64 3.73
CA ARG A 23 1.52 -8.93 2.47
C ARG A 23 2.85 -8.40 1.94
N TRP A 24 3.72 -7.94 2.83
CA TRP A 24 5.03 -7.47 2.42
C TRP A 24 5.87 -8.61 1.82
N ARG A 25 5.84 -9.79 2.44
CA ARG A 25 6.51 -10.97 1.86
C ARG A 25 5.98 -11.28 0.48
N HIS A 26 4.69 -11.08 0.25
CA HIS A 26 4.07 -11.29 -1.05
C HIS A 26 4.57 -10.26 -2.08
N VAL A 27 4.66 -8.99 -1.68
CA VAL A 27 5.14 -7.92 -2.55
C VAL A 27 6.57 -8.19 -3.01
N ILE A 28 7.46 -8.56 -2.09
CA ILE A 28 8.89 -8.75 -2.39
C ILE A 28 9.24 -10.17 -2.85
N ASP A 29 8.25 -11.02 -3.04
CA ASP A 29 8.47 -12.36 -3.58
C ASP A 29 9.18 -12.25 -4.93
N PRO A 30 10.14 -13.17 -5.24
CA PRO A 30 10.86 -13.13 -6.52
C PRO A 30 9.96 -13.13 -7.76
N ASP A 31 8.75 -13.67 -7.67
CA ASP A 31 7.80 -13.69 -8.76
C ASP A 31 6.94 -12.42 -8.86
N ASN A 32 7.11 -11.48 -7.93
CA ASN A 32 6.35 -10.21 -7.91
C ASN A 32 7.27 -9.02 -8.05
N HIS A 33 7.53 -8.30 -6.96
CA HIS A 33 8.32 -7.06 -6.99
C HIS A 33 9.47 -7.12 -5.99
N PRO A 34 10.46 -8.06 -6.19
CA PRO A 34 11.58 -8.18 -5.25
C PRO A 34 12.43 -6.92 -5.18
N GLU A 35 12.39 -6.08 -6.23
CA GLU A 35 13.10 -4.80 -6.24
C GLU A 35 12.62 -3.85 -5.15
N MET A 36 11.43 -4.07 -4.59
CA MET A 36 10.88 -3.22 -3.54
C MET A 36 11.48 -3.49 -2.16
N MET A 37 12.23 -4.57 -1.99
CA MET A 37 12.72 -4.98 -0.66
C MET A 37 13.45 -3.84 0.08
N PRO A 38 14.36 -3.07 -0.53
CA PRO A 38 15.03 -1.98 0.18
C PRO A 38 14.18 -0.73 0.39
N TYR A 39 12.92 -0.73 -0.10
CA TYR A 39 12.11 0.49 -0.18
C TYR A 39 10.89 0.47 0.74
N LEU A 40 10.95 -0.31 1.83
CA LEU A 40 9.85 -0.38 2.79
C LEU A 40 9.48 1.01 3.33
N ASP A 41 10.48 1.83 3.65
CA ASP A 41 10.23 3.18 4.16
C ASP A 41 9.64 4.09 3.08
N ALA A 42 10.04 3.91 1.83
CA ALA A 42 9.46 4.67 0.72
C ALA A 42 7.98 4.29 0.49
N VAL A 43 7.62 3.03 0.71
CA VAL A 43 6.22 2.59 0.65
C VAL A 43 5.40 3.31 1.71
N ALA A 44 5.89 3.37 2.96
CA ALA A 44 5.21 4.09 4.03
C ALA A 44 5.08 5.58 3.70
N ALA A 45 6.15 6.22 3.24
CA ALA A 45 6.13 7.64 2.88
C ALA A 45 5.15 7.92 1.73
N THR A 46 5.05 7.01 0.77
CA THR A 46 4.10 7.14 -0.34
C THR A 46 2.66 7.16 0.17
N VAL A 47 2.32 6.30 1.11
CA VAL A 47 0.98 6.29 1.71
C VAL A 47 0.74 7.57 2.51
N GLN A 48 1.72 8.01 3.29
CA GLN A 48 1.58 9.18 4.17
C GLN A 48 1.47 10.49 3.41
N GLN A 49 2.26 10.67 2.37
CA GLN A 49 2.48 11.95 1.70
C GLN A 49 1.95 11.98 0.28
N GLY A 50 1.73 10.81 -0.34
CA GLY A 50 1.37 10.71 -1.72
C GLY A 50 -0.04 11.17 -2.02
N ARG A 51 -0.29 11.43 -3.29
CA ARG A 51 -1.63 11.59 -3.83
C ARG A 51 -2.17 10.22 -4.17
N ARG A 52 -3.46 10.16 -4.45
CA ARG A 52 -4.08 8.88 -4.83
C ARG A 52 -5.06 9.08 -5.97
N ARG A 53 -5.27 8.00 -6.71
CA ARG A 53 -6.33 7.91 -7.70
C ARG A 53 -7.13 6.63 -7.45
N GLN A 54 -8.41 6.67 -7.72
CA GLN A 54 -9.27 5.51 -7.57
C GLN A 54 -8.98 4.53 -8.71
N ASP A 55 -8.97 3.24 -8.39
CA ASP A 55 -8.81 2.20 -9.40
C ASP A 55 -10.01 2.20 -10.33
N VAL A 56 -9.76 2.01 -11.64
CA VAL A 56 -10.80 2.06 -12.66
C VAL A 56 -11.79 0.89 -12.53
N TYR A 57 -11.28 -0.26 -12.10
CA TYR A 57 -12.07 -1.48 -12.05
C TYR A 57 -12.60 -1.81 -10.66
N ASP A 58 -12.02 -1.26 -9.62
CA ASP A 58 -12.41 -1.52 -8.23
C ASP A 58 -12.52 -0.22 -7.46
N PRO A 59 -13.74 0.30 -7.25
CA PRO A 59 -13.91 1.59 -6.57
C PRO A 59 -13.47 1.56 -5.09
N ASN A 60 -13.23 0.38 -4.53
CA ASN A 60 -12.73 0.24 -3.16
C ASN A 60 -11.21 0.15 -3.10
N SER A 61 -10.53 0.36 -4.22
CA SER A 61 -9.08 0.35 -4.30
C SER A 61 -8.56 1.69 -4.79
N TYR A 62 -7.43 2.10 -4.22
CA TYR A 62 -6.74 3.33 -4.58
C TYR A 62 -5.29 3.05 -4.85
N GLN A 63 -4.72 3.79 -5.78
CA GLN A 63 -3.30 3.78 -6.06
C GLN A 63 -2.71 5.07 -5.50
N TYR A 64 -1.92 4.95 -4.43
CA TYR A 64 -1.15 6.07 -3.89
C TYR A 64 0.15 6.18 -4.66
N TYR A 65 0.59 7.39 -4.97
CA TYR A 65 1.82 7.59 -5.71
C TYR A 65 2.57 8.80 -5.19
N HIS A 66 3.89 8.72 -5.20
CA HIS A 66 4.75 9.79 -4.71
C HIS A 66 6.08 9.74 -5.46
N PRO A 67 6.62 10.92 -5.87
CA PRO A 67 7.90 10.97 -6.55
C PRO A 67 9.06 10.77 -5.58
N PHE A 68 10.09 10.12 -6.06
CA PHE A 68 11.36 9.98 -5.35
C PHE A 68 12.50 10.18 -6.32
N LEU A 69 13.62 10.71 -5.81
CA LEU A 69 14.85 10.80 -6.56
C LEU A 69 15.62 9.48 -6.46
N ASP A 70 16.44 9.20 -7.47
CA ASP A 70 17.39 8.07 -7.44
C ASP A 70 16.74 6.69 -7.37
N LEU A 71 15.53 6.54 -7.93
CA LEU A 71 14.94 5.21 -8.07
C LEU A 71 15.64 4.43 -9.18
N PRO A 72 15.67 3.08 -9.07
CA PRO A 72 16.32 2.26 -10.11
C PRO A 72 15.58 2.34 -11.44
N ASP A 73 16.31 2.04 -12.53
CA ASP A 73 15.79 1.90 -13.89
C ASP A 73 15.02 3.14 -14.39
N LYS A 74 15.47 4.33 -13.96
CA LYS A 74 14.87 5.61 -14.35
C LYS A 74 13.41 5.76 -13.95
N ASN A 75 12.95 4.99 -12.97
CA ASN A 75 11.62 5.18 -12.40
C ASN A 75 11.55 6.50 -11.66
N SER A 76 10.39 7.12 -11.67
CA SER A 76 10.17 8.41 -11.02
C SER A 76 9.32 8.32 -9.77
N HIS A 77 8.51 7.29 -9.64
CA HIS A 77 7.49 7.19 -8.60
C HIS A 77 7.46 5.81 -7.96
N VAL A 78 7.08 5.79 -6.70
CA VAL A 78 6.61 4.59 -6.01
C VAL A 78 5.09 4.63 -6.04
N VAL A 79 4.48 3.52 -6.42
CA VAL A 79 3.02 3.34 -6.41
C VAL A 79 2.69 2.29 -5.37
N VAL A 80 1.70 2.58 -4.53
CA VAL A 80 1.23 1.67 -3.49
C VAL A 80 -0.28 1.48 -3.67
N CYS A 81 -0.69 0.25 -3.91
CA CYS A 81 -2.10 -0.08 -4.05
C CYS A 81 -2.67 -0.40 -2.67
N VAL A 82 -3.79 0.24 -2.35
CA VAL A 82 -4.47 0.11 -1.06
C VAL A 82 -5.91 -0.27 -1.30
N ARG A 83 -6.39 -1.26 -0.57
CA ARG A 83 -7.78 -1.67 -0.63
C ARG A 83 -8.51 -1.27 0.64
N PHE A 84 -9.74 -0.76 0.46
CA PHE A 84 -10.68 -0.44 1.52
C PHE A 84 -11.71 -1.56 1.56
N ARG A 85 -11.79 -2.27 2.67
CA ARG A 85 -12.70 -3.42 2.81
C ARG A 85 -13.61 -3.22 4.00
N TRP A 86 -14.88 -3.56 3.80
CA TRP A 86 -15.91 -3.48 4.81
C TRP A 86 -16.37 -4.88 5.17
N SER A 87 -16.58 -5.14 6.45
CA SER A 87 -17.14 -6.41 6.93
C SER A 87 -18.05 -6.14 8.10
N ILE A 88 -18.98 -7.08 8.34
CA ILE A 88 -19.89 -6.99 9.47
C ILE A 88 -19.41 -7.99 10.52
N ALA A 89 -19.15 -7.49 11.73
CA ALA A 89 -18.74 -8.32 12.85
C ALA A 89 -19.93 -9.13 13.40
N ALA A 90 -19.63 -10.12 14.23
CA ALA A 90 -20.66 -10.99 14.83
C ALA A 90 -21.69 -10.21 15.64
N ASP A 91 -21.30 -9.08 16.24
CA ASP A 91 -22.19 -8.22 17.02
C ASP A 91 -23.02 -7.25 16.17
N GLY A 92 -22.90 -7.33 14.84
CA GLY A 92 -23.60 -6.46 13.92
C GLY A 92 -22.89 -5.15 13.62
N SER A 93 -21.75 -4.86 14.26
CA SER A 93 -20.99 -3.67 13.97
C SER A 93 -20.26 -3.79 12.64
N MET A 94 -20.00 -2.66 12.01
CA MET A 94 -19.26 -2.60 10.75
C MET A 94 -17.77 -2.40 11.01
N ASN A 95 -16.95 -3.29 10.47
CA ASN A 95 -15.50 -3.16 10.49
C ASN A 95 -15.02 -2.64 9.17
N GLU A 96 -14.09 -1.70 9.23
CA GLU A 96 -13.43 -1.14 8.06
C GLU A 96 -11.94 -1.45 8.14
N GLU A 97 -11.40 -2.02 7.08
CA GLU A 97 -9.97 -2.28 6.95
C GLU A 97 -9.44 -1.56 5.72
N LYS A 98 -8.27 -0.94 5.88
CA LYS A 98 -7.57 -0.23 4.81
C LYS A 98 -6.14 -0.73 4.82
N PHE A 99 -5.75 -1.45 3.78
CA PHE A 99 -4.48 -2.15 3.79
C PHE A 99 -3.79 -2.15 2.43
N VAL A 100 -2.47 -2.20 2.48
CA VAL A 100 -1.64 -2.30 1.27
C VAL A 100 -1.80 -3.69 0.66
N THR A 101 -2.04 -3.73 -0.65
CA THR A 101 -2.11 -4.98 -1.41
C THR A 101 -0.85 -5.24 -2.20
N THR A 102 -0.26 -4.20 -2.81
CA THR A 102 1.00 -4.33 -3.53
C THR A 102 1.69 -2.96 -3.64
N ALA A 103 2.94 -2.98 -4.08
CA ALA A 103 3.71 -1.77 -4.33
C ALA A 103 4.70 -2.02 -5.47
N TYR A 104 4.98 -1.00 -6.26
CA TYR A 104 5.90 -1.12 -7.40
C TYR A 104 6.41 0.26 -7.82
N PHE A 105 7.44 0.26 -8.67
CA PHE A 105 7.94 1.49 -9.29
C PHE A 105 7.19 1.78 -10.58
N GLN A 106 7.12 3.06 -10.92
CA GLN A 106 6.52 3.48 -12.18
C GLN A 106 7.20 4.74 -12.69
N VAL A 107 7.25 4.86 -14.02
CA VAL A 107 7.64 6.10 -14.69
C VAL A 107 6.36 6.88 -15.00
N PHE A 108 6.32 8.09 -14.57
CA PHE A 108 5.18 8.96 -14.86
C PHE A 108 5.54 9.94 -15.99
#